data_79c83e937ea338b688a51cb372b40715
#
_entry.id   79c83e937ea338b688a51cb372b40715
#
_cell.length_a   1.000
_cell.length_b   1.000
_cell.length_c   1.000
_cell.angle_alpha   90.00
_cell.angle_beta   90.00
_cell.angle_gamma   90.00
#
_symmetry.space_group_name_H-M   'P 1'
#
loop_
_entity.id
_entity.type
_entity.pdbx_description
1 polymer ?
#
loop_
_entity_poly.entity_id
_entity_poly.type
_entity_poly.pdbx_seq_one_letter_code
_entity_poly.pdbx_strand_id
1 'polypeptide(L)'
;EESDRETIVIDCRGLSARHRLPDLRGVRGERLLIKSEDVRLSRPVRLLHPRHRVYLVPRPGDVVLVGASEIESEDRSAVSLRSAVELMAAAHSVMPALAEARIVRLDANLRPALPDNGPRVDVTPGRVRINGLFRHGWLIAPALVEHALRMCGLNDVHPLEEIEA
;
A
#
# COMPACT_ATOMS: atom_id res chain seq x y z
N GLU A 1 28.87 27.57 -20.04
CA GLU A 1 28.16 26.40 -20.65
C GLU A 1 27.26 25.84 -19.57
N GLU A 2 26.00 26.29 -19.55
CA GLU A 2 24.96 25.70 -18.73
C GLU A 2 24.66 24.30 -19.29
N SER A 3 25.07 23.27 -18.54
CA SER A 3 24.73 21.90 -18.84
C SER A 3 23.22 21.80 -18.85
N ASP A 4 22.65 21.53 -20.03
CA ASP A 4 21.23 21.24 -20.22
C ASP A 4 20.92 19.97 -19.40
N ARG A 5 20.43 20.17 -18.16
CA ARG A 5 20.08 19.05 -17.27
C ARG A 5 18.85 18.40 -17.87
N GLU A 6 19.04 17.28 -18.55
CA GLU A 6 17.92 16.46 -19.04
C GLU A 6 16.97 16.15 -17.86
N THR A 7 15.76 16.64 -17.98
CA THR A 7 14.72 16.39 -16.98
C THR A 7 14.24 14.95 -17.11
N ILE A 8 14.42 14.15 -16.04
CA ILE A 8 13.88 12.79 -15.96
C ILE A 8 12.52 12.82 -15.27
N VAL A 9 11.49 12.29 -15.92
CA VAL A 9 10.14 12.15 -15.38
C VAL A 9 9.99 10.79 -14.71
N ILE A 10 9.68 10.76 -13.42
CA ILE A 10 9.38 9.53 -12.68
C ILE A 10 7.85 9.37 -12.59
N ASP A 11 7.30 8.38 -13.27
CA ASP A 11 5.86 8.10 -13.39
C ASP A 11 5.44 6.98 -12.41
N CYS A 12 4.83 7.37 -11.27
CA CYS A 12 4.33 6.47 -10.23
C CYS A 12 2.80 6.55 -10.06
N ARG A 13 2.05 6.88 -11.12
CA ARG A 13 0.61 7.21 -11.05
C ARG A 13 -0.33 6.03 -10.80
N GLY A 14 0.16 4.82 -10.60
CA GLY A 14 -0.68 3.65 -10.35
C GLY A 14 -1.67 3.42 -11.50
N LEU A 15 -2.96 3.21 -11.20
CA LEU A 15 -4.00 2.93 -12.20
C LEU A 15 -4.19 4.04 -13.25
N SER A 16 -3.81 5.27 -12.96
CA SER A 16 -3.87 6.37 -13.93
C SER A 16 -2.87 6.21 -15.09
N ALA A 17 -1.90 5.29 -14.96
CA ALA A 17 -0.96 4.96 -16.01
C ALA A 17 -1.44 3.82 -16.96
N ARG A 18 -2.69 3.35 -16.82
CA ARG A 18 -3.24 2.21 -17.59
C ARG A 18 -3.17 2.41 -19.11
N HIS A 19 -3.30 3.63 -19.59
CA HIS A 19 -3.14 3.95 -21.03
C HIS A 19 -1.73 3.63 -21.57
N ARG A 20 -0.74 3.47 -20.70
CA ARG A 20 0.65 3.08 -21.01
C ARG A 20 0.99 1.65 -20.57
N LEU A 21 0.19 1.09 -19.70
CA LEU A 21 0.32 -0.25 -19.13
C LEU A 21 -1.05 -0.96 -19.28
N PRO A 22 -1.40 -1.47 -20.46
CA PRO A 22 -2.74 -2.03 -20.71
C PRO A 22 -3.07 -3.23 -19.83
N ASP A 23 -2.05 -4.00 -19.42
CA ASP A 23 -2.22 -5.15 -18.53
C ASP A 23 -2.46 -4.77 -17.06
N LEU A 24 -2.36 -3.48 -16.72
CA LEU A 24 -2.56 -3.01 -15.35
C LEU A 24 -4.03 -3.11 -14.96
N ARG A 25 -4.32 -3.85 -13.90
CA ARG A 25 -5.66 -4.02 -13.35
C ARG A 25 -5.78 -3.47 -11.93
N GLY A 26 -7.01 -3.18 -11.53
CA GLY A 26 -7.33 -2.81 -10.16
C GLY A 26 -7.71 -4.04 -9.34
N VAL A 27 -7.09 -4.21 -8.17
CA VAL A 27 -7.51 -5.22 -7.20
C VAL A 27 -8.09 -4.52 -5.97
N ARG A 28 -9.37 -4.78 -5.70
CA ARG A 28 -10.10 -4.14 -4.62
C ARG A 28 -9.54 -4.54 -3.26
N GLY A 29 -9.30 -3.55 -2.43
CA GLY A 29 -8.89 -3.71 -1.04
C GLY A 29 -9.76 -2.89 -0.11
N GLU A 30 -10.32 -3.53 0.90
CA GLU A 30 -11.16 -2.91 1.89
C GLU A 30 -10.47 -2.94 3.25
N ARG A 31 -10.68 -1.92 4.04
CA ARG A 31 -10.07 -1.74 5.36
C ARG A 31 -11.05 -1.11 6.34
N LEU A 32 -10.79 -1.34 7.61
CA LEU A 32 -11.54 -0.82 8.73
C LEU A 32 -10.63 0.06 9.59
N LEU A 33 -11.11 1.23 10.02
CA LEU A 33 -10.49 2.01 11.07
C LEU A 33 -11.37 1.94 12.32
N ILE A 34 -10.75 1.58 13.43
CA ILE A 34 -11.37 1.51 14.74
C ILE A 34 -10.61 2.39 15.74
N LYS A 35 -11.28 2.88 16.75
CA LYS A 35 -10.67 3.65 17.83
C LYS A 35 -10.87 2.90 19.14
N SER A 36 -9.80 2.76 19.92
CA SER A 36 -9.83 2.18 21.26
C SER A 36 -8.84 2.92 22.16
N GLU A 37 -9.32 3.43 23.28
CA GLU A 37 -8.49 4.09 24.28
C GLU A 37 -7.75 3.07 25.17
N ASP A 38 -8.30 1.86 25.25
CA ASP A 38 -7.79 0.78 26.10
C ASP A 38 -6.68 -0.03 25.43
N VAL A 39 -6.58 0.02 24.10
CA VAL A 39 -5.63 -0.78 23.32
C VAL A 39 -4.61 0.12 22.64
N ARG A 40 -3.36 0.04 23.09
CA ARG A 40 -2.24 0.76 22.50
C ARG A 40 -1.27 -0.18 21.81
N LEU A 41 -1.18 -0.06 20.50
CA LEU A 41 -0.20 -0.78 19.69
C LEU A 41 1.01 0.13 19.46
N SER A 42 2.21 -0.34 19.77
CA SER A 42 3.47 0.36 19.51
C SER A 42 4.04 0.03 18.12
N ARG A 43 3.53 -1.03 17.47
CA ARG A 43 4.01 -1.52 16.17
C ARG A 43 2.89 -2.22 15.41
N PRO A 44 3.03 -2.37 14.07
CA PRO A 44 2.12 -3.21 13.30
C PRO A 44 2.11 -4.66 13.79
N VAL A 45 0.93 -5.26 13.84
CA VAL A 45 0.71 -6.67 14.15
C VAL A 45 0.13 -7.34 12.91
N ARG A 46 0.69 -8.47 12.51
CA ARG A 46 0.19 -9.26 11.39
C ARG A 46 -0.25 -10.65 11.87
N LEU A 47 -1.47 -11.01 11.52
CA LEU A 47 -1.97 -12.36 11.76
C LEU A 47 -1.44 -13.31 10.67
N LEU A 48 -0.72 -14.34 11.10
CA LEU A 48 -0.32 -15.47 10.25
C LEU A 48 -1.35 -16.59 10.42
N HIS A 49 -2.45 -16.47 9.69
CA HIS A 49 -3.54 -17.46 9.73
C HIS A 49 -3.91 -17.89 8.31
N PRO A 50 -4.20 -19.18 8.04
CA PRO A 50 -4.48 -19.67 6.70
C PRO A 50 -5.71 -19.03 6.05
N ARG A 51 -6.73 -18.64 6.84
CA ARG A 51 -7.96 -18.01 6.34
C ARG A 51 -7.95 -16.48 6.35
N HIS A 52 -7.25 -15.87 7.31
CA HIS A 52 -7.34 -14.43 7.59
C HIS A 52 -5.96 -13.78 7.48
N ARG A 53 -5.70 -13.15 6.35
CA ARG A 53 -4.46 -12.38 6.14
C ARG A 53 -4.65 -10.94 6.60
N VAL A 54 -4.88 -10.75 7.89
CA VAL A 54 -5.19 -9.46 8.50
C VAL A 54 -3.98 -8.89 9.20
N TYR A 55 -3.87 -7.58 9.18
CA TYR A 55 -2.90 -6.80 9.92
C TYR A 55 -3.59 -5.66 10.66
N LEU A 56 -3.04 -5.29 11.82
CA LEU A 56 -3.43 -4.13 12.60
C LEU A 56 -2.26 -3.14 12.59
N VAL A 57 -2.54 -1.90 12.24
CA VAL A 57 -1.51 -0.85 12.18
C VAL A 57 -1.94 0.32 13.05
N PRO A 58 -1.13 0.69 14.08
CA PRO A 58 -1.42 1.85 14.90
C PRO A 58 -1.39 3.14 14.06
N ARG A 59 -2.27 4.07 14.41
CA ARG A 59 -2.37 5.41 13.83
C ARG A 59 -2.47 6.43 14.97
N PRO A 60 -2.15 7.71 14.73
CA PRO A 60 -2.36 8.75 15.72
C PRO A 60 -3.80 8.82 16.23
N GLY A 61 -4.00 9.22 17.48
CA GLY A 61 -5.32 9.42 18.08
C GLY A 61 -6.03 8.12 18.50
N ASP A 62 -5.26 7.12 18.98
CA ASP A 62 -5.76 5.83 19.44
C ASP A 62 -6.55 5.04 18.37
N VAL A 63 -6.23 5.32 17.10
CA VAL A 63 -6.84 4.65 15.95
C VAL A 63 -6.00 3.46 15.53
N VAL A 64 -6.66 2.35 15.22
CA VAL A 64 -6.06 1.15 14.64
C VAL A 64 -6.67 0.92 13.26
N LEU A 65 -5.80 0.82 12.25
CA LEU A 65 -6.20 0.39 10.92
C LEU A 65 -6.15 -1.13 10.85
N VAL A 66 -7.26 -1.74 10.49
CA VAL A 66 -7.39 -3.17 10.23
C VAL A 66 -7.50 -3.40 8.73
N GLY A 67 -6.61 -4.16 8.18
CA GLY A 67 -6.59 -4.47 6.74
C GLY A 67 -6.21 -5.91 6.45
N ALA A 68 -6.49 -6.36 5.34
CA ALA A 68 -7.35 -5.82 4.32
C ALA A 68 -7.87 -6.96 3.45
N SER A 69 -9.04 -6.78 2.87
CA SER A 69 -9.54 -7.72 1.87
C SER A 69 -8.68 -7.69 0.59
N GLU A 70 -8.81 -8.74 -0.20
CA GLU A 70 -8.22 -8.87 -1.52
C GLU A 70 -9.27 -9.49 -2.44
N ILE A 71 -9.82 -8.66 -3.31
CA ILE A 71 -10.94 -9.05 -4.16
C ILE A 71 -10.57 -8.70 -5.60
N GLU A 72 -10.57 -9.69 -6.50
CA GLU A 72 -10.37 -9.49 -7.93
C GLU A 72 -11.61 -8.80 -8.53
N SER A 73 -11.68 -7.50 -8.33
CA SER A 73 -12.76 -6.62 -8.78
C SER A 73 -12.26 -5.20 -8.87
N GLU A 74 -12.79 -4.45 -9.83
CA GLU A 74 -12.56 -3.00 -9.96
C GLU A 74 -13.73 -2.17 -9.45
N ASP A 75 -14.67 -2.78 -8.73
CA ASP A 75 -15.77 -2.08 -8.09
C ASP A 75 -15.22 -1.07 -7.05
N ARG A 76 -15.72 0.17 -7.13
CA ARG A 76 -15.36 1.30 -6.26
C ARG A 76 -16.46 1.68 -5.28
N SER A 77 -17.49 0.89 -5.20
CA SER A 77 -18.59 1.10 -4.25
C SER A 77 -18.11 0.99 -2.79
N ALA A 78 -18.97 1.32 -1.85
CA ALA A 78 -18.70 1.18 -0.41
C ALA A 78 -18.34 -0.26 -0.03
N VAL A 79 -17.74 -0.43 1.14
CA VAL A 79 -17.36 -1.75 1.68
C VAL A 79 -18.58 -2.64 1.82
N SER A 80 -18.48 -3.89 1.38
CA SER A 80 -19.57 -4.86 1.50
C SER A 80 -19.79 -5.28 2.96
N LEU A 81 -21.02 -5.65 3.29
CA LEU A 81 -21.34 -6.20 4.60
C LEU A 81 -20.48 -7.42 4.94
N ARG A 82 -20.25 -8.28 3.95
CA ARG A 82 -19.39 -9.47 4.11
C ARG A 82 -17.98 -9.10 4.54
N SER A 83 -17.32 -8.22 3.80
CA SER A 83 -15.95 -7.78 4.10
C SER A 83 -15.86 -7.07 5.44
N ALA A 84 -16.85 -6.25 5.79
CA ALA A 84 -16.91 -5.58 7.08
C ALA A 84 -16.94 -6.60 8.23
N VAL A 85 -17.82 -7.60 8.16
CA VAL A 85 -17.94 -8.66 9.17
C VAL A 85 -16.64 -9.46 9.27
N GLU A 86 -16.05 -9.85 8.14
CA GLU A 86 -14.81 -10.64 8.12
C GLU A 86 -13.64 -9.86 8.75
N LEU A 87 -13.50 -8.57 8.44
CA LEU A 87 -12.44 -7.73 9.02
C LEU A 87 -12.63 -7.50 10.51
N MET A 88 -13.86 -7.26 10.96
CA MET A 88 -14.18 -7.07 12.39
C MET A 88 -13.95 -8.37 13.18
N ALA A 89 -14.42 -9.50 12.67
CA ALA A 89 -14.22 -10.80 13.33
C ALA A 89 -12.72 -11.15 13.41
N ALA A 90 -11.96 -10.88 12.35
CA ALA A 90 -10.52 -11.10 12.36
C ALA A 90 -9.80 -10.19 13.35
N ALA A 91 -10.14 -8.89 13.42
CA ALA A 91 -9.56 -7.97 14.38
C ALA A 91 -9.82 -8.42 15.82
N HIS A 92 -11.05 -8.80 16.14
CA HIS A 92 -11.42 -9.33 17.45
C HIS A 92 -10.69 -10.63 17.78
N SER A 93 -10.51 -11.52 16.81
CA SER A 93 -9.79 -12.79 17.02
C SER A 93 -8.29 -12.57 17.27
N VAL A 94 -7.67 -11.58 16.62
CA VAL A 94 -6.25 -11.22 16.81
C VAL A 94 -6.05 -10.57 18.18
N MET A 95 -6.98 -9.71 18.56
CA MET A 95 -6.88 -8.91 19.78
C MET A 95 -8.27 -8.75 20.40
N PRO A 96 -8.69 -9.68 21.28
CA PRO A 96 -10.00 -9.65 21.93
C PRO A 96 -10.28 -8.34 22.69
N ALA A 97 -9.25 -7.67 23.19
CA ALA A 97 -9.37 -6.37 23.86
C ALA A 97 -9.96 -5.26 22.95
N LEU A 98 -10.02 -5.47 21.63
CA LEU A 98 -10.67 -4.56 20.69
C LEU A 98 -12.20 -4.74 20.62
N ALA A 99 -12.80 -5.63 21.42
CA ALA A 99 -14.24 -5.90 21.38
C ALA A 99 -15.09 -4.64 21.50
N GLU A 100 -14.67 -3.70 22.35
CA GLU A 100 -15.40 -2.45 22.62
C GLU A 100 -14.89 -1.26 21.79
N ALA A 101 -13.97 -1.48 20.85
CA ALA A 101 -13.48 -0.43 19.98
C ALA A 101 -14.60 0.16 19.11
N ARG A 102 -14.54 1.46 18.86
CA ARG A 102 -15.54 2.16 18.05
C ARG A 102 -15.15 2.13 16.58
N ILE A 103 -16.09 1.76 15.71
CA ILE A 103 -15.90 1.81 14.27
C ILE A 103 -15.86 3.28 13.84
N VAL A 104 -14.73 3.71 13.29
CA VAL A 104 -14.54 5.09 12.81
C VAL A 104 -14.90 5.19 11.33
N ARG A 105 -14.40 4.25 10.52
CA ARG A 105 -14.60 4.29 9.06
C ARG A 105 -14.31 2.95 8.41
N LEU A 106 -15.03 2.70 7.32
CA LEU A 106 -14.78 1.62 6.39
C LEU A 106 -14.39 2.23 5.03
N ASP A 107 -13.28 1.81 4.46
CA ASP A 107 -12.77 2.32 3.19
C ASP A 107 -12.57 1.19 2.18
N ALA A 108 -12.83 1.48 0.92
CA ALA A 108 -12.49 0.64 -0.21
C ALA A 108 -11.63 1.43 -1.21
N ASN A 109 -10.63 0.77 -1.81
CA ASN A 109 -9.85 1.34 -2.91
C ASN A 109 -9.27 0.23 -3.79
N LEU A 110 -8.73 0.62 -4.94
CA LEU A 110 -8.10 -0.30 -5.88
C LEU A 110 -6.57 -0.21 -5.79
N ARG A 111 -5.94 -1.36 -5.74
CA ARG A 111 -4.48 -1.50 -5.83
C ARG A 111 -4.09 -1.72 -7.28
N PRO A 112 -3.07 -1.03 -7.82
CA PRO A 112 -2.53 -1.34 -9.14
C PRO A 112 -1.79 -2.67 -9.11
N ALA A 113 -2.21 -3.62 -9.93
CA ALA A 113 -1.62 -4.94 -10.05
C ALA A 113 -1.38 -5.31 -11.51
N LEU A 114 -0.26 -5.95 -11.79
CA LEU A 114 0.03 -6.61 -13.06
C LEU A 114 -0.42 -8.06 -13.01
N PRO A 115 -0.49 -8.79 -14.14
CA PRO A 115 -1.01 -10.15 -14.17
C PRO A 115 -0.32 -11.12 -13.20
N ASP A 116 0.99 -10.96 -13.01
CA ASP A 116 1.84 -11.74 -12.11
C ASP A 116 1.87 -11.23 -10.66
N ASN A 117 1.17 -10.11 -10.37
CA ASN A 117 1.23 -9.36 -9.11
C ASN A 117 2.65 -8.86 -8.74
N GLY A 118 3.58 -8.92 -9.67
CA GLY A 118 4.94 -8.39 -9.52
C GLY A 118 5.02 -6.90 -9.87
N PRO A 119 5.95 -6.15 -9.27
CA PRO A 119 6.20 -4.77 -9.66
C PRO A 119 6.93 -4.70 -10.99
N ARG A 120 6.75 -3.59 -11.71
CA ARG A 120 7.47 -3.29 -12.95
C ARG A 120 8.17 -1.94 -12.86
N VAL A 121 9.42 -1.93 -13.31
CA VAL A 121 10.21 -0.72 -13.57
C VAL A 121 10.52 -0.68 -15.07
N ASP A 122 9.99 0.32 -15.76
CA ASP A 122 10.27 0.57 -17.18
C ASP A 122 11.09 1.86 -17.30
N VAL A 123 12.24 1.76 -17.96
CA VAL A 123 13.12 2.91 -18.24
C VAL A 123 13.15 3.18 -19.73
N THR A 124 12.87 4.43 -20.10
CA THR A 124 12.98 4.95 -21.45
C THR A 124 13.71 6.29 -21.42
N PRO A 125 14.24 6.80 -22.54
CA PRO A 125 14.90 8.11 -22.54
C PRO A 125 14.02 9.20 -21.90
N GLY A 126 14.56 9.88 -20.89
CA GLY A 126 13.86 10.94 -20.14
C GLY A 126 12.71 10.49 -19.25
N ARG A 127 12.46 9.19 -19.08
CA ARG A 127 11.34 8.70 -18.26
C ARG A 127 11.60 7.37 -17.58
N VAL A 128 11.21 7.30 -16.32
CA VAL A 128 11.14 6.07 -15.51
C VAL A 128 9.69 5.85 -15.09
N ARG A 129 9.21 4.63 -15.18
CA ARG A 129 7.89 4.26 -14.65
C ARG A 129 8.03 3.14 -13.64
N ILE A 130 7.42 3.33 -12.46
CA ILE A 130 7.35 2.33 -11.38
C ILE A 130 5.88 2.07 -11.12
N ASN A 131 5.43 0.81 -11.26
CA ASN A 131 4.02 0.46 -11.10
C ASN A 131 3.84 -1.00 -10.71
N GLY A 132 2.57 -1.40 -10.40
CA GLY A 132 2.21 -2.79 -10.13
C GLY A 132 2.64 -3.30 -8.74
N LEU A 133 2.89 -2.41 -7.77
CA LEU A 133 3.39 -2.81 -6.44
C LEU A 133 2.35 -3.60 -5.61
N PHE A 134 1.12 -3.68 -6.08
CA PHE A 134 0.03 -4.47 -5.49
C PHE A 134 -0.11 -4.27 -3.96
N ARG A 135 0.18 -5.30 -3.16
CA ARG A 135 0.09 -5.25 -1.69
C ARG A 135 1.37 -4.85 -0.99
N HIS A 136 2.48 -4.80 -1.71
CA HIS A 136 3.82 -4.75 -1.14
C HIS A 136 4.46 -3.36 -1.22
N GLY A 137 3.71 -2.34 -1.65
CA GLY A 137 4.23 -1.00 -1.93
C GLY A 137 5.09 -0.42 -0.79
N TRP A 138 4.61 -0.45 0.43
CA TRP A 138 5.35 0.07 1.59
C TRP A 138 6.67 -0.64 1.85
N LEU A 139 6.73 -1.95 1.60
CA LEU A 139 7.91 -2.75 1.87
C LEU A 139 8.96 -2.61 0.75
N ILE A 140 8.52 -2.65 -0.50
CA ILE A 140 9.43 -2.77 -1.65
C ILE A 140 9.69 -1.45 -2.39
N ALA A 141 8.88 -0.40 -2.16
CA ALA A 141 9.04 0.87 -2.86
C ALA A 141 10.44 1.48 -2.73
N PRO A 142 11.09 1.52 -1.55
CA PRO A 142 12.44 2.07 -1.43
C PRO A 142 13.45 1.37 -2.33
N ALA A 143 13.48 0.04 -2.32
CA ALA A 143 14.38 -0.76 -3.14
C ALA A 143 14.10 -0.60 -4.66
N LEU A 144 12.80 -0.50 -5.04
CA LEU A 144 12.43 -0.27 -6.44
C LEU A 144 12.84 1.13 -6.93
N VAL A 145 12.69 2.14 -6.09
CA VAL A 145 13.14 3.50 -6.42
C VAL A 145 14.65 3.53 -6.59
N GLU A 146 15.39 2.96 -5.67
CA GLU A 146 16.84 2.86 -5.75
C GLU A 146 17.28 2.11 -7.03
N HIS A 147 16.65 0.98 -7.32
CA HIS A 147 16.90 0.23 -8.55
C HIS A 147 16.61 1.07 -9.80
N ALA A 148 15.48 1.76 -9.84
CA ALA A 148 15.07 2.61 -10.95
C ALA A 148 16.06 3.78 -11.19
N LEU A 149 16.52 4.42 -10.11
CA LEU A 149 17.50 5.50 -10.18
C LEU A 149 18.85 5.00 -10.72
N ARG A 150 19.31 3.84 -10.28
CA ARG A 150 20.52 3.21 -10.82
C ARG A 150 20.40 2.93 -12.31
N MET A 151 19.25 2.44 -12.77
CA MET A 151 19.02 2.19 -14.20
C MET A 151 19.07 3.46 -15.05
N CYS A 152 18.84 4.63 -14.44
CA CYS A 152 18.92 5.94 -15.11
C CYS A 152 20.32 6.59 -14.98
N GLY A 153 21.29 5.91 -14.41
CA GLY A 153 22.62 6.50 -14.15
C GLY A 153 22.66 7.53 -13.02
N LEU A 154 21.59 7.62 -12.22
CA LEU A 154 21.49 8.51 -11.06
C LEU A 154 21.99 7.77 -9.80
N ASN A 155 23.26 7.41 -9.77
CA ASN A 155 23.85 6.58 -8.71
C ASN A 155 24.20 7.35 -7.43
N ASP A 156 24.26 8.68 -7.50
CA ASP A 156 24.69 9.54 -6.39
C ASP A 156 23.50 10.06 -5.57
N VAL A 157 22.53 9.20 -5.29
CA VAL A 157 21.56 9.52 -4.24
C VAL A 157 22.26 9.22 -2.92
N HIS A 158 22.79 10.26 -2.27
CA HIS A 158 23.26 10.14 -0.89
C HIS A 158 22.16 9.49 -0.06
N PRO A 159 22.49 8.49 0.80
CA PRO A 159 21.51 8.01 1.77
C PRO A 159 20.97 9.24 2.51
N LEU A 160 19.64 9.29 2.67
CA LEU A 160 19.03 10.33 3.50
C LEU A 160 19.79 10.33 4.82
N GLU A 161 20.41 11.45 5.17
CA GLU A 161 21.01 11.63 6.49
C GLU A 161 19.96 11.20 7.51
N GLU A 162 20.34 10.39 8.46
CA GLU A 162 19.46 9.92 9.52
C GLU A 162 18.78 11.15 10.12
N ILE A 163 17.47 11.26 9.89
CA ILE A 163 16.69 12.27 10.58
C ILE A 163 16.67 11.81 12.04
N GLU A 164 17.53 12.40 12.84
CA GLU A 164 17.51 12.22 14.29
C GLU A 164 16.11 12.53 14.80
N ALA A 165 15.51 11.53 15.47
CA ALA A 165 14.17 11.58 16.02
C ALA A 165 14.18 12.28 17.40
#